data_d9ad1f1c542c243bde488281a05706a1
#
_entry.id   d9ad1f1c542c243bde488281a05706a1
#
_cell.length_a   1.000
_cell.length_b   1.000
_cell.length_c   1.000
_cell.angle_alpha   90.00
_cell.angle_beta   90.00
_cell.angle_gamma   90.00
#
_symmetry.space_group_name_H-M   'P 1'
#
loop_
_entity.id
_entity.type
_entity.pdbx_description
1 polymer ?
#
loop_
_entity_poly.entity_id
_entity_poly.type
_entity_poly.pdbx_seq_one_letter_code
_entity_poly.pdbx_strand_id
1 'polypeptide(L)'
;WRFCMSSESINLGMAGSRKRRIKDKLAKYGVTTGGALVLVALLLIFFYLLYVVKPIFNGATMEPTASFTLPVAGKTAWLGVEEQNEIGYRFSDKGQVNFFAVQGDGKVKVGQVLGQAQVKGDITAVAPPAPGQKLIAYGFADGKAQVVQPYFKVSYPNDVRVIEPSLQSPFGEAPVVVDPQGKALTLMVFEATKDKMATAAVTADGRGVMAVMSGEENFLSGDIEWSAQNYSIPSLPRHVDQMLLTPNLRILFVREGNRLSVYDIHNLNDISLRDVMEINAPNANVTRVELLSGASSLLVGNDNGVISQWFEVARDGKRQFTQIRDFKGDGAVAQLTPEHFRKGFISADKEGTVSFFHATGETKLLSEKVEGGALSALAISPRHNVLLMQQGDAFKLFAVENEHPEVTWSALWQQVWYEGYPEPQYVWQSTSASNDFEAKLSLVPLVFGTLKASFYAMVFAVPLGVAGAIYTAYFMSAGLRKYVKPTVEIMAALPTVILGFLAGLWLAPIIEGALPGVVLLLILLPMGMLLTALIWNYLPERGKSWLPEGWHAILLIPG
;
A
#
# COMPACT_ATOMS: atom_id res chain seq x y z
N TRP A 1 -58.63 -3.85 62.47
CA TRP A 1 -59.77 -3.16 61.85
C TRP A 1 -59.86 -3.60 60.38
N ARG A 2 -60.79 -4.55 60.16
CA ARG A 2 -61.24 -4.97 58.82
C ARG A 2 -62.17 -3.88 58.26
N PHE A 3 -61.75 -3.28 57.16
CA PHE A 3 -62.69 -2.57 56.28
C PHE A 3 -62.92 -3.44 55.06
N CYS A 4 -64.17 -3.99 54.98
CA CYS A 4 -64.74 -4.51 53.75
C CYS A 4 -64.95 -3.33 52.81
N MET A 5 -64.20 -3.28 51.70
CA MET A 5 -64.67 -2.53 50.54
C MET A 5 -65.07 -3.53 49.47
N SER A 6 -66.37 -3.52 49.17
CA SER A 6 -66.98 -4.22 48.07
C SER A 6 -66.32 -3.84 46.76
N SER A 7 -65.74 -4.82 46.09
CA SER A 7 -65.28 -4.67 44.70
C SER A 7 -66.51 -4.68 43.78
N GLU A 8 -67.07 -3.53 43.55
CA GLU A 8 -67.91 -3.36 42.34
C GLU A 8 -66.92 -3.40 41.17
N SER A 9 -66.89 -4.53 40.49
CA SER A 9 -66.29 -4.68 39.19
C SER A 9 -67.06 -3.83 38.19
N ILE A 10 -66.56 -2.64 37.91
CA ILE A 10 -66.97 -1.86 36.74
C ILE A 10 -66.59 -2.65 35.50
N ASN A 11 -67.49 -3.46 35.04
CA ASN A 11 -67.43 -4.17 33.78
C ASN A 11 -67.60 -3.13 32.65
N LEU A 12 -66.57 -2.31 32.40
CA LEU A 12 -66.55 -1.52 31.19
C LEU A 12 -66.41 -2.47 30.01
N GLY A 13 -67.58 -2.91 29.50
CA GLY A 13 -67.70 -3.64 28.25
C GLY A 13 -67.11 -2.85 27.09
N MET A 14 -65.80 -2.84 27.02
CA MET A 14 -65.12 -2.43 25.80
C MET A 14 -65.21 -3.53 24.76
N ALA A 15 -66.36 -3.56 24.07
CA ALA A 15 -66.43 -4.17 22.75
C ALA A 15 -65.49 -3.38 21.83
N GLY A 16 -64.21 -3.67 21.92
CA GLY A 16 -63.24 -3.09 21.02
C GLY A 16 -63.64 -3.42 19.60
N SER A 17 -63.99 -2.40 18.80
CA SER A 17 -64.45 -2.57 17.44
C SER A 17 -63.50 -3.50 16.70
N ARG A 18 -64.01 -4.42 15.89
CA ARG A 18 -63.24 -5.37 15.07
C ARG A 18 -62.06 -4.69 14.35
N LYS A 19 -62.25 -3.42 13.95
CA LYS A 19 -61.23 -2.54 13.37
C LYS A 19 -60.06 -2.24 14.32
N ARG A 20 -60.30 -2.07 15.62
CA ARG A 20 -59.25 -1.81 16.61
C ARG A 20 -58.37 -3.05 16.83
N ARG A 21 -58.97 -4.22 16.96
CA ARG A 21 -58.27 -5.51 17.07
C ARG A 21 -57.42 -5.82 15.84
N ILE A 22 -57.88 -5.47 14.63
CA ILE A 22 -57.10 -5.63 13.39
C ILE A 22 -55.91 -4.67 13.38
N LYS A 23 -56.13 -3.39 13.73
CA LYS A 23 -55.05 -2.41 13.83
C LYS A 23 -54.00 -2.83 14.87
N ASP A 24 -54.43 -3.31 16.03
CA ASP A 24 -53.49 -3.77 17.09
C ASP A 24 -52.69 -5.00 16.65
N LYS A 25 -53.35 -5.95 15.94
CA LYS A 25 -52.62 -7.10 15.34
C LYS A 25 -51.66 -6.67 14.25
N LEU A 26 -52.07 -5.79 13.34
CA LEU A 26 -51.20 -5.26 12.28
C LEU A 26 -50.00 -4.50 12.87
N ALA A 27 -50.22 -3.66 13.87
CA ALA A 27 -49.16 -2.95 14.57
C ALA A 27 -48.20 -3.93 15.27
N LYS A 28 -48.74 -4.94 15.98
CA LYS A 28 -47.94 -5.98 16.62
C LYS A 28 -47.10 -6.74 15.61
N TYR A 29 -47.68 -7.24 14.53
CA TYR A 29 -46.92 -7.96 13.50
C TYR A 29 -45.93 -7.04 12.78
N GLY A 30 -46.32 -5.81 12.45
CA GLY A 30 -45.45 -4.83 11.83
C GLY A 30 -44.23 -4.53 12.67
N VAL A 31 -44.40 -4.24 13.97
CA VAL A 31 -43.30 -3.99 14.89
C VAL A 31 -42.42 -5.23 15.11
N THR A 32 -43.05 -6.41 15.28
CA THR A 32 -42.30 -7.66 15.46
C THR A 32 -41.49 -8.01 14.20
N THR A 33 -42.10 -7.91 13.02
CA THR A 33 -41.42 -8.17 11.74
C THR A 33 -40.32 -7.13 11.50
N GLY A 34 -40.58 -5.84 11.77
CA GLY A 34 -39.59 -4.79 11.66
C GLY A 34 -38.40 -5.03 12.58
N GLY A 35 -38.65 -5.38 13.84
CA GLY A 35 -37.58 -5.73 14.80
C GLY A 35 -36.78 -6.96 14.37
N ALA A 36 -37.44 -8.01 13.89
CA ALA A 36 -36.76 -9.19 13.35
C ALA A 36 -35.94 -8.88 12.11
N LEU A 37 -36.46 -8.05 11.19
CA LEU A 37 -35.69 -7.62 10.00
C LEU A 37 -34.45 -6.80 10.35
N VAL A 38 -34.52 -5.93 11.35
CA VAL A 38 -33.35 -5.19 11.84
C VAL A 38 -32.28 -6.15 12.37
N LEU A 39 -32.66 -7.16 13.15
CA LEU A 39 -31.76 -8.16 13.67
C LEU A 39 -31.12 -9.00 12.54
N VAL A 40 -31.93 -9.40 11.56
CA VAL A 40 -31.43 -10.10 10.36
C VAL A 40 -30.46 -9.21 9.58
N ALA A 41 -30.78 -7.92 9.38
CA ALA A 41 -29.88 -6.99 8.70
C ALA A 41 -28.54 -6.83 9.42
N LEU A 42 -28.53 -6.74 10.75
CA LEU A 42 -27.29 -6.68 11.55
C LEU A 42 -26.45 -7.94 11.40
N LEU A 43 -27.11 -9.13 11.42
CA LEU A 43 -26.42 -10.39 11.18
C LEU A 43 -25.86 -10.48 9.76
N LEU A 44 -26.61 -10.03 8.76
CA LEU A 44 -26.13 -10.01 7.37
C LEU A 44 -24.92 -9.07 7.20
N ILE A 45 -24.93 -7.89 7.84
CA ILE A 45 -23.76 -7.00 7.85
C ILE A 45 -22.55 -7.69 8.47
N PHE A 46 -22.73 -8.36 9.60
CA PHE A 46 -21.65 -9.11 10.26
C PHE A 46 -21.08 -10.20 9.35
N PHE A 47 -21.93 -11.04 8.75
CA PHE A 47 -21.48 -12.08 7.82
C PHE A 47 -20.86 -11.52 6.55
N TYR A 48 -21.37 -10.39 6.04
CA TYR A 48 -20.77 -9.70 4.90
C TYR A 48 -19.37 -9.20 5.23
N LEU A 49 -19.17 -8.58 6.41
CA LEU A 49 -17.85 -8.16 6.84
C LEU A 49 -16.88 -9.33 7.01
N LEU A 50 -17.34 -10.46 7.56
CA LEU A 50 -16.53 -11.69 7.63
C LEU A 50 -16.15 -12.21 6.24
N TYR A 51 -17.09 -12.17 5.28
CA TYR A 51 -16.83 -12.57 3.90
C TYR A 51 -15.79 -11.68 3.22
N VAL A 52 -15.88 -10.35 3.42
CA VAL A 52 -14.90 -9.38 2.88
C VAL A 52 -13.52 -9.55 3.50
N VAL A 53 -13.45 -9.92 4.78
CA VAL A 53 -12.17 -10.12 5.50
C VAL A 53 -11.54 -11.49 5.19
N LYS A 54 -12.32 -12.47 4.70
CA LYS A 54 -11.84 -13.84 4.41
C LYS A 54 -10.57 -13.89 3.55
N PRO A 55 -10.40 -13.12 2.45
CA PRO A 55 -9.21 -13.15 1.60
C PRO A 55 -7.91 -12.84 2.34
N ILE A 56 -7.96 -12.04 3.40
CA ILE A 56 -6.79 -11.69 4.23
C ILE A 56 -6.16 -12.95 4.88
N PHE A 57 -6.96 -13.99 5.11
CA PHE A 57 -6.51 -15.25 5.72
C PHE A 57 -6.12 -16.32 4.68
N ASN A 58 -6.28 -16.04 3.39
CA ASN A 58 -5.82 -16.95 2.35
C ASN A 58 -4.29 -16.85 2.24
N GLY A 59 -3.61 -18.00 2.26
CA GLY A 59 -2.19 -18.08 1.97
C GLY A 59 -1.91 -17.80 0.49
N ALA A 60 -0.67 -17.46 0.16
CA ALA A 60 -0.23 -17.38 -1.23
C ALA A 60 -0.28 -18.76 -1.88
N THR A 61 -0.73 -18.82 -3.15
CA THR A 61 -0.74 -20.06 -3.95
C THR A 61 -0.11 -19.82 -5.32
N MET A 62 0.46 -20.88 -5.90
CA MET A 62 1.06 -20.86 -7.22
C MET A 62 0.63 -22.11 -7.99
N GLU A 63 -0.18 -21.97 -9.03
CA GLU A 63 -0.70 -23.09 -9.81
C GLU A 63 -0.19 -23.07 -11.25
N PRO A 64 0.35 -24.20 -11.79
CA PRO A 64 0.83 -24.26 -13.16
C PRO A 64 -0.34 -24.11 -14.15
N THR A 65 -0.22 -23.20 -15.11
CA THR A 65 -1.25 -22.95 -16.13
C THR A 65 -0.84 -23.43 -17.51
N ALA A 66 0.42 -23.23 -17.91
CA ALA A 66 0.91 -23.64 -19.22
C ALA A 66 2.43 -23.86 -19.22
N SER A 67 2.89 -24.67 -20.18
CA SER A 67 4.30 -24.83 -20.51
C SER A 67 4.47 -24.85 -22.03
N PHE A 68 5.48 -24.15 -22.54
CA PHE A 68 5.76 -24.03 -23.98
C PHE A 68 7.26 -23.79 -24.20
N THR A 69 7.71 -23.92 -25.44
CA THR A 69 9.07 -23.63 -25.87
C THR A 69 9.07 -22.50 -26.87
N LEU A 70 10.07 -21.62 -26.81
CA LEU A 70 10.27 -20.55 -27.79
C LEU A 70 11.62 -20.74 -28.50
N PRO A 71 11.73 -20.37 -29.78
CA PRO A 71 13.00 -20.26 -30.46
C PRO A 71 13.77 -19.07 -29.86
N VAL A 72 14.72 -19.35 -28.97
CA VAL A 72 15.47 -18.32 -28.28
C VAL A 72 16.93 -18.32 -28.70
N ALA A 73 17.48 -17.12 -28.96
CA ALA A 73 18.92 -16.92 -29.15
C ALA A 73 19.48 -16.09 -27.99
N GLY A 74 20.65 -16.47 -27.52
CA GLY A 74 21.34 -15.79 -26.42
C GLY A 74 20.70 -16.02 -25.05
N LYS A 75 21.34 -15.46 -24.01
CA LYS A 75 20.80 -15.47 -22.64
C LYS A 75 19.68 -14.48 -22.48
N THR A 76 18.71 -14.80 -21.66
CA THR A 76 17.64 -13.86 -21.31
C THR A 76 18.19 -12.78 -20.38
N ALA A 77 18.12 -11.52 -20.83
CA ALA A 77 18.50 -10.35 -20.06
C ALA A 77 17.29 -9.78 -19.30
N TRP A 78 16.11 -9.82 -19.92
CA TRP A 78 14.87 -9.37 -19.29
C TRP A 78 13.69 -10.19 -19.80
N LEU A 79 12.87 -10.63 -18.86
CA LEU A 79 11.63 -11.34 -19.09
C LEU A 79 10.50 -10.55 -18.43
N GLY A 80 9.33 -10.51 -19.05
CA GLY A 80 8.20 -9.81 -18.47
C GLY A 80 6.87 -10.17 -19.10
N VAL A 81 5.80 -9.66 -18.49
CA VAL A 81 4.40 -9.80 -18.94
C VAL A 81 3.80 -8.40 -18.96
N GLU A 82 2.97 -8.09 -19.96
CA GLU A 82 2.30 -6.81 -20.04
C GLU A 82 1.16 -6.69 -19.01
N GLU A 83 0.60 -5.49 -18.84
CA GLU A 83 -0.36 -5.18 -17.75
C GLU A 83 -1.66 -5.97 -17.77
N GLN A 84 -2.11 -6.45 -18.93
CA GLN A 84 -3.36 -7.22 -19.07
C GLN A 84 -3.13 -8.73 -18.95
N ASN A 85 -1.87 -9.15 -18.85
CA ASN A 85 -1.44 -10.56 -18.83
C ASN A 85 -1.75 -11.34 -20.12
N GLU A 86 -1.86 -10.66 -21.26
CA GLU A 86 -2.13 -11.29 -22.54
C GLU A 86 -0.82 -11.59 -23.29
N ILE A 87 0.19 -10.72 -23.18
CA ILE A 87 1.45 -10.80 -23.93
C ILE A 87 2.63 -10.86 -22.98
N GLY A 88 3.47 -11.87 -23.15
CA GLY A 88 4.80 -11.98 -22.56
C GLY A 88 5.85 -11.45 -23.53
N TYR A 89 6.97 -10.99 -22.98
CA TYR A 89 8.10 -10.53 -23.78
C TYR A 89 9.42 -10.99 -23.17
N ARG A 90 10.38 -11.26 -24.06
CA ARG A 90 11.74 -11.65 -23.70
C ARG A 90 12.75 -10.81 -24.48
N PHE A 91 13.66 -10.21 -23.76
CA PHE A 91 14.84 -9.53 -24.30
C PHE A 91 16.09 -10.36 -24.05
N SER A 92 16.91 -10.58 -25.08
CA SER A 92 18.15 -11.32 -24.95
C SER A 92 19.37 -10.41 -24.82
N ASP A 93 20.48 -10.97 -24.35
CA ASP A 93 21.80 -10.31 -24.34
C ASP A 93 22.37 -10.04 -25.75
N LYS A 94 21.77 -10.61 -26.78
CA LYS A 94 22.08 -10.41 -28.20
C LYS A 94 21.13 -9.45 -28.92
N GLY A 95 20.24 -8.78 -28.16
CA GLY A 95 19.29 -7.81 -28.67
C GLY A 95 18.07 -8.40 -29.38
N GLN A 96 17.89 -9.73 -29.39
CA GLN A 96 16.66 -10.33 -29.88
C GLN A 96 15.52 -10.06 -28.90
N VAL A 97 14.39 -9.62 -29.43
CA VAL A 97 13.15 -9.40 -28.67
C VAL A 97 12.06 -10.28 -29.22
N ASN A 98 11.45 -11.09 -28.37
CA ASN A 98 10.32 -11.93 -28.74
C ASN A 98 9.10 -11.53 -27.92
N PHE A 99 7.96 -11.36 -28.61
CA PHE A 99 6.65 -11.20 -28.00
C PHE A 99 5.84 -12.46 -28.24
N PHE A 100 5.17 -12.95 -27.21
CA PHE A 100 4.43 -14.21 -27.29
C PHE A 100 3.17 -14.15 -26.43
N ALA A 101 2.18 -14.98 -26.78
CA ALA A 101 0.91 -15.05 -26.06
C ALA A 101 1.08 -15.73 -24.69
N VAL A 102 0.59 -15.10 -23.64
CA VAL A 102 0.47 -15.64 -22.27
C VAL A 102 -0.92 -16.22 -22.04
N GLN A 103 -1.93 -15.64 -22.71
CA GLN A 103 -3.29 -16.16 -22.70
C GLN A 103 -3.69 -16.58 -24.12
N GLY A 104 -4.52 -17.62 -24.21
CA GLY A 104 -5.10 -18.10 -25.47
C GLY A 104 -6.56 -17.68 -25.57
N ASP A 105 -7.01 -17.27 -26.77
CA ASP A 105 -8.38 -16.88 -27.08
C ASP A 105 -9.10 -17.85 -28.04
N GLY A 106 -8.56 -19.05 -28.25
CA GLY A 106 -9.04 -20.05 -29.20
C GLY A 106 -8.49 -19.87 -30.62
N LYS A 107 -8.05 -18.68 -31.02
CA LYS A 107 -7.32 -18.40 -32.28
C LYS A 107 -5.82 -18.37 -32.05
N VAL A 108 -5.39 -17.81 -30.93
CA VAL A 108 -4.00 -17.71 -30.50
C VAL A 108 -3.75 -18.73 -29.40
N LYS A 109 -2.67 -19.50 -29.54
CA LYS A 109 -2.25 -20.49 -28.52
C LYS A 109 -1.25 -19.86 -27.56
N VAL A 110 -1.29 -20.27 -26.30
CA VAL A 110 -0.26 -19.88 -25.32
C VAL A 110 1.12 -20.28 -25.83
N GLY A 111 2.09 -19.37 -25.73
CA GLY A 111 3.44 -19.52 -26.27
C GLY A 111 3.58 -19.22 -27.77
N GLN A 112 2.49 -18.88 -28.48
CA GLN A 112 2.58 -18.47 -29.88
C GLN A 112 3.32 -17.14 -29.98
N VAL A 113 4.34 -17.08 -30.87
CA VAL A 113 5.06 -15.84 -31.15
C VAL A 113 4.14 -14.88 -31.90
N LEU A 114 3.96 -13.67 -31.34
CA LEU A 114 3.12 -12.60 -31.86
C LEU A 114 3.92 -11.54 -32.62
N GLY A 115 5.21 -11.41 -32.28
CA GLY A 115 6.10 -10.45 -32.91
C GLY A 115 7.55 -10.68 -32.52
N GLN A 116 8.46 -10.21 -33.37
CA GLN A 116 9.90 -10.24 -33.12
C GLN A 116 10.52 -8.91 -33.51
N ALA A 117 11.54 -8.49 -32.75
CA ALA A 117 12.33 -7.32 -33.05
C ALA A 117 13.80 -7.60 -32.75
N GLN A 118 14.71 -6.78 -33.31
CA GLN A 118 16.14 -6.89 -33.09
C GLN A 118 16.74 -5.51 -32.83
N VAL A 119 17.41 -5.36 -31.71
CA VAL A 119 18.27 -4.21 -31.44
C VAL A 119 19.55 -4.38 -32.25
N LYS A 120 19.88 -3.37 -33.08
CA LYS A 120 21.02 -3.40 -34.01
C LYS A 120 22.26 -2.85 -33.31
N GLY A 121 23.40 -3.50 -33.49
CA GLY A 121 24.70 -3.07 -32.99
C GLY A 121 25.54 -4.23 -32.46
N ASP A 122 26.80 -3.95 -32.16
CA ASP A 122 27.71 -4.90 -31.52
C ASP A 122 27.54 -4.80 -30.00
N ILE A 123 26.57 -5.57 -29.46
CA ILE A 123 26.14 -5.50 -28.07
C ILE A 123 27.19 -6.17 -27.16
N THR A 124 27.69 -5.42 -26.20
CA THR A 124 28.71 -5.87 -25.24
C THR A 124 28.22 -5.82 -23.76
N ALA A 125 27.18 -5.02 -23.49
CA ALA A 125 26.57 -4.90 -22.17
C ALA A 125 25.05 -4.74 -22.27
N VAL A 126 24.34 -5.16 -21.23
CA VAL A 126 22.89 -4.97 -21.11
C VAL A 126 22.57 -4.51 -19.69
N ALA A 127 21.74 -3.50 -19.57
CA ALA A 127 21.16 -3.03 -18.31
C ALA A 127 19.68 -3.39 -18.26
N PRO A 128 19.26 -4.43 -17.52
CA PRO A 128 17.85 -4.72 -17.29
C PRO A 128 17.19 -3.60 -16.48
N PRO A 129 15.87 -3.44 -16.59
CA PRO A 129 15.14 -2.41 -15.85
C PRO A 129 15.15 -2.65 -14.34
N ALA A 130 15.13 -1.57 -13.55
CA ALA A 130 14.79 -1.64 -12.15
C ALA A 130 13.30 -1.99 -11.96
N PRO A 131 12.89 -2.43 -10.75
CA PRO A 131 11.49 -2.79 -10.46
C PRO A 131 10.52 -1.66 -10.82
N GLY A 132 9.46 -2.00 -11.55
CA GLY A 132 8.45 -1.04 -12.02
C GLY A 132 8.79 -0.25 -13.29
N GLN A 133 10.03 -0.33 -13.78
CA GLN A 133 10.46 0.27 -15.04
C GLN A 133 10.17 -0.64 -16.24
N LYS A 134 9.92 -0.03 -17.41
CA LYS A 134 9.66 -0.76 -18.68
C LYS A 134 10.74 -0.47 -19.74
N LEU A 135 11.93 -0.06 -19.33
CA LEU A 135 13.02 0.38 -20.19
C LEU A 135 14.21 -0.53 -20.01
N ILE A 136 14.80 -1.03 -21.08
CA ILE A 136 16.05 -1.78 -21.07
C ILE A 136 17.10 -1.03 -21.93
N ALA A 137 18.34 -1.03 -21.48
CA ALA A 137 19.42 -0.38 -22.23
C ALA A 137 20.44 -1.40 -22.71
N TYR A 138 20.93 -1.21 -23.94
CA TYR A 138 21.96 -2.00 -24.58
C TYR A 138 23.21 -1.14 -24.81
N GLY A 139 24.34 -1.60 -24.32
CA GLY A 139 25.64 -0.99 -24.50
C GLY A 139 26.43 -1.67 -25.62
N PHE A 140 27.17 -0.88 -26.39
CA PHE A 140 27.86 -1.31 -27.59
C PHE A 140 29.38 -1.24 -27.46
N ALA A 141 30.08 -1.91 -28.41
CA ALA A 141 31.52 -1.94 -28.50
C ALA A 141 32.16 -0.57 -28.83
N ASP A 142 31.38 0.38 -29.36
CA ASP A 142 31.80 1.75 -29.70
C ASP A 142 31.56 2.76 -28.56
N GLY A 143 31.21 2.31 -27.34
CA GLY A 143 31.00 3.16 -26.18
C GLY A 143 29.65 3.90 -26.16
N LYS A 144 28.72 3.50 -27.00
CA LYS A 144 27.38 4.05 -27.03
C LYS A 144 26.39 3.12 -26.36
N ALA A 145 25.19 3.63 -26.04
CA ALA A 145 24.06 2.85 -25.55
C ALA A 145 22.76 3.24 -26.24
N GLN A 146 21.86 2.26 -26.39
CA GLN A 146 20.51 2.47 -26.90
C GLN A 146 19.50 1.97 -25.87
N VAL A 147 18.49 2.80 -25.59
CA VAL A 147 17.39 2.46 -24.70
C VAL A 147 16.16 2.11 -25.51
N VAL A 148 15.54 1.01 -25.18
CA VAL A 148 14.33 0.52 -25.84
C VAL A 148 13.28 0.09 -24.83
N GLN A 149 12.02 0.09 -25.26
CA GLN A 149 10.90 -0.39 -24.46
C GLN A 149 9.94 -1.24 -25.28
N PRO A 150 9.30 -2.25 -24.68
CA PRO A 150 8.16 -2.89 -25.30
C PRO A 150 6.98 -1.92 -25.34
N TYR A 151 6.31 -1.83 -26.46
CA TYR A 151 5.14 -0.99 -26.65
C TYR A 151 3.97 -1.83 -27.17
N PHE A 152 2.81 -1.65 -26.58
CA PHE A 152 1.60 -2.42 -26.85
C PHE A 152 0.51 -1.49 -27.36
N LYS A 153 0.32 -1.47 -28.70
CA LYS A 153 -0.72 -0.68 -29.33
C LYS A 153 -2.05 -1.43 -29.24
N VAL A 154 -3.02 -0.82 -28.57
CA VAL A 154 -4.38 -1.36 -28.51
C VAL A 154 -5.21 -0.74 -29.64
N SER A 155 -5.85 -1.57 -30.45
CA SER A 155 -6.77 -1.18 -31.52
C SER A 155 -8.05 -2.00 -31.44
N TYR A 156 -9.12 -1.54 -32.10
CA TYR A 156 -10.44 -2.19 -32.08
C TYR A 156 -10.97 -2.40 -33.51
N PRO A 157 -10.29 -3.20 -34.37
CA PRO A 157 -10.80 -3.51 -35.69
C PRO A 157 -12.08 -4.36 -35.57
N ASN A 158 -13.17 -3.89 -36.21
CA ASN A 158 -14.49 -4.56 -36.14
C ASN A 158 -14.99 -4.81 -34.69
N ASP A 159 -14.78 -3.85 -33.79
CA ASP A 159 -15.13 -3.90 -32.37
C ASP A 159 -14.44 -5.04 -31.58
N VAL A 160 -13.43 -5.68 -32.17
CA VAL A 160 -12.60 -6.68 -31.49
C VAL A 160 -11.31 -6.00 -31.00
N ARG A 161 -11.01 -6.15 -29.71
CA ARG A 161 -9.76 -5.64 -29.14
C ARG A 161 -8.57 -6.46 -29.63
N VAL A 162 -7.59 -5.77 -30.22
CA VAL A 162 -6.33 -6.36 -30.68
C VAL A 162 -5.18 -5.59 -30.08
N ILE A 163 -4.18 -6.30 -29.55
CA ILE A 163 -2.94 -5.73 -29.05
C ILE A 163 -1.81 -6.10 -30.00
N GLU A 164 -1.15 -5.10 -30.55
CA GLU A 164 0.00 -5.25 -31.45
C GLU A 164 1.29 -4.88 -30.68
N PRO A 165 2.15 -5.86 -30.37
CA PRO A 165 3.42 -5.58 -29.71
C PRO A 165 4.45 -5.02 -30.68
N SER A 166 5.22 -4.04 -30.24
CA SER A 166 6.31 -3.44 -31.00
C SER A 166 7.44 -2.99 -30.08
N LEU A 167 8.59 -2.63 -30.65
CA LEU A 167 9.72 -2.07 -29.93
C LEU A 167 9.80 -0.57 -30.23
N GLN A 168 9.96 0.26 -29.20
CA GLN A 168 10.13 1.70 -29.31
C GLN A 168 11.42 2.16 -28.66
N SER A 169 11.99 3.24 -29.19
CA SER A 169 13.16 3.95 -28.64
C SER A 169 12.71 5.31 -28.10
N PRO A 170 12.31 5.42 -26.83
CA PRO A 170 11.68 6.63 -26.29
C PRO A 170 12.61 7.85 -26.23
N PHE A 171 13.93 7.64 -26.26
CA PHE A 171 14.94 8.70 -26.26
C PHE A 171 15.58 8.93 -27.64
N GLY A 172 14.93 8.45 -28.71
CA GLY A 172 15.42 8.54 -30.08
C GLY A 172 16.03 7.23 -30.58
N GLU A 173 16.09 7.09 -31.90
CA GLU A 173 16.65 5.90 -32.56
C GLU A 173 18.19 5.89 -32.57
N ALA A 174 18.81 7.06 -32.44
CA ALA A 174 20.27 7.17 -32.42
C ALA A 174 20.84 6.78 -31.04
N PRO A 175 21.84 5.89 -30.98
CA PRO A 175 22.49 5.54 -29.72
C PRO A 175 23.17 6.75 -29.07
N VAL A 176 23.07 6.82 -27.74
CA VAL A 176 23.66 7.87 -26.90
C VAL A 176 25.13 7.56 -26.61
N VAL A 177 26.02 8.55 -26.71
CA VAL A 177 27.44 8.40 -26.36
C VAL A 177 27.56 8.34 -24.84
N VAL A 178 28.04 7.20 -24.30
CA VAL A 178 28.30 6.99 -22.88
C VAL A 178 29.78 7.17 -22.59
N ASP A 179 30.65 6.60 -23.41
CA ASP A 179 32.09 6.84 -23.36
C ASP A 179 32.56 7.69 -24.55
N PRO A 180 32.94 8.96 -24.35
CA PRO A 180 33.49 9.80 -25.43
C PRO A 180 34.75 9.27 -26.07
N GLN A 181 35.49 8.35 -25.44
CA GLN A 181 36.67 7.71 -26.00
C GLN A 181 36.33 6.48 -26.87
N GLY A 182 35.07 6.11 -26.96
CA GLY A 182 34.59 5.03 -27.82
C GLY A 182 35.02 3.63 -27.41
N LYS A 183 35.28 3.37 -26.10
CA LYS A 183 35.63 2.05 -25.61
C LYS A 183 34.36 1.23 -25.31
N ALA A 184 34.44 -0.08 -25.58
CA ALA A 184 33.33 -1.00 -25.33
C ALA A 184 32.85 -0.93 -23.87
N LEU A 185 31.54 -0.93 -23.70
CA LEU A 185 30.90 -0.99 -22.38
C LEU A 185 30.81 -2.46 -21.94
N THR A 186 31.36 -2.82 -20.80
CA THR A 186 31.43 -4.22 -20.31
C THR A 186 30.37 -4.53 -19.27
N LEU A 187 30.03 -3.56 -18.46
CA LEU A 187 28.94 -3.60 -17.49
C LEU A 187 28.20 -2.26 -17.50
N MET A 188 26.90 -2.29 -17.39
CA MET A 188 26.09 -1.07 -17.49
C MET A 188 24.86 -1.16 -16.59
N VAL A 189 24.46 -0.01 -16.07
CA VAL A 189 23.17 0.21 -15.39
C VAL A 189 22.50 1.44 -15.96
N PHE A 190 21.19 1.44 -15.96
CA PHE A 190 20.38 2.47 -16.56
C PHE A 190 19.17 2.78 -15.68
N GLU A 191 18.83 4.07 -15.58
CA GLU A 191 17.59 4.55 -14.98
C GLU A 191 17.06 5.78 -15.70
N ALA A 192 15.74 5.96 -15.66
CA ALA A 192 15.10 7.13 -16.24
C ALA A 192 13.96 7.65 -15.36
N THR A 193 13.88 8.98 -15.30
CA THR A 193 12.73 9.73 -14.82
C THR A 193 11.97 10.31 -16.03
N LYS A 194 10.91 11.07 -15.81
CA LYS A 194 10.13 11.70 -16.89
C LYS A 194 10.97 12.65 -17.74
N ASP A 195 11.92 13.36 -17.15
CA ASP A 195 12.71 14.45 -17.73
C ASP A 195 14.22 14.18 -17.78
N LYS A 196 14.68 13.05 -17.22
CA LYS A 196 16.10 12.70 -17.17
C LYS A 196 16.30 11.20 -17.39
N MET A 197 17.43 10.89 -18.00
CA MET A 197 17.92 9.53 -18.17
C MET A 197 19.38 9.49 -17.76
N ALA A 198 19.80 8.46 -17.02
CA ALA A 198 21.19 8.26 -16.64
C ALA A 198 21.63 6.83 -16.96
N THR A 199 22.80 6.71 -17.57
CA THR A 199 23.48 5.46 -17.85
C THR A 199 24.86 5.49 -17.21
N ALA A 200 25.14 4.58 -16.29
CA ALA A 200 26.48 4.40 -15.75
C ALA A 200 27.08 3.08 -16.26
N ALA A 201 28.34 3.07 -16.61
CA ALA A 201 28.99 1.91 -17.21
C ALA A 201 30.45 1.78 -16.78
N VAL A 202 30.95 0.55 -16.88
CA VAL A 202 32.39 0.21 -16.83
C VAL A 202 32.83 -0.05 -18.26
N THR A 203 33.90 0.59 -18.67
CA THR A 203 34.50 0.40 -19.99
C THR A 203 35.51 -0.76 -20.00
N ALA A 204 35.86 -1.26 -21.18
CA ALA A 204 36.80 -2.37 -21.33
C ALA A 204 38.20 -2.08 -20.77
N ASP A 205 38.59 -0.82 -20.63
CA ASP A 205 39.85 -0.38 -19.99
C ASP A 205 39.66 -0.09 -18.47
N GLY A 206 38.48 -0.42 -17.88
CA GLY A 206 38.24 -0.35 -16.44
C GLY A 206 37.85 1.03 -15.92
N ARG A 207 37.56 2.01 -16.79
CA ARG A 207 37.10 3.33 -16.37
C ARG A 207 35.59 3.29 -16.04
N GLY A 208 35.22 4.06 -15.03
CA GLY A 208 33.82 4.38 -14.77
C GLY A 208 33.33 5.59 -15.56
N VAL A 209 32.31 5.43 -16.36
CA VAL A 209 31.71 6.50 -17.16
C VAL A 209 30.23 6.61 -16.90
N MET A 210 29.70 7.81 -17.01
CA MET A 210 28.28 8.06 -16.85
C MET A 210 27.80 9.08 -17.88
N ALA A 211 26.70 8.81 -18.55
CA ALA A 211 26.01 9.75 -19.40
C ALA A 211 24.66 10.11 -18.78
N VAL A 212 24.36 11.39 -18.73
CA VAL A 212 23.05 11.89 -18.28
C VAL A 212 22.43 12.70 -19.39
N MET A 213 21.22 12.32 -19.80
CA MET A 213 20.41 13.10 -20.72
C MET A 213 19.34 13.86 -19.93
N SER A 214 19.17 15.14 -20.26
CA SER A 214 18.08 15.98 -19.77
C SER A 214 17.20 16.39 -20.94
N GLY A 215 15.89 16.23 -20.77
CA GLY A 215 14.89 16.63 -21.75
C GLY A 215 14.30 17.98 -21.38
N GLU A 216 14.28 18.89 -22.34
CA GLU A 216 13.58 20.18 -22.23
C GLU A 216 12.38 20.16 -23.19
N GLU A 217 11.19 20.41 -22.66
CA GLU A 217 9.96 20.47 -23.46
C GLU A 217 9.93 21.79 -24.24
N ASN A 218 9.88 21.72 -25.56
CA ASN A 218 9.69 22.89 -26.40
C ASN A 218 8.24 23.37 -26.31
N PHE A 219 8.02 24.53 -25.67
CA PHE A 219 6.70 25.11 -25.45
C PHE A 219 5.86 25.34 -26.71
N LEU A 220 6.48 25.40 -27.89
CA LEU A 220 5.78 25.65 -29.17
C LEU A 220 5.35 24.37 -29.86
N SER A 221 6.18 23.32 -29.86
CA SER A 221 5.92 22.05 -30.53
C SER A 221 5.41 20.96 -29.61
N GLY A 222 5.67 21.07 -28.29
CA GLY A 222 5.43 20.01 -27.31
C GLY A 222 6.43 18.85 -27.39
N ASP A 223 7.44 18.96 -28.27
CA ASP A 223 8.49 17.95 -28.40
C ASP A 223 9.54 18.10 -27.28
N ILE A 224 10.12 16.96 -26.85
CA ILE A 224 11.20 16.96 -25.86
C ILE A 224 12.54 16.91 -26.62
N GLU A 225 13.36 17.95 -26.45
CA GLU A 225 14.73 17.99 -26.95
C GLU A 225 15.68 17.42 -25.89
N TRP A 226 16.40 16.36 -26.26
CA TRP A 226 17.31 15.68 -25.36
C TRP A 226 18.73 16.17 -25.54
N SER A 227 19.37 16.58 -24.43
CA SER A 227 20.79 16.96 -24.38
C SER A 227 21.56 15.98 -23.49
N ALA A 228 22.71 15.47 -23.98
CA ALA A 228 23.54 14.51 -23.25
C ALA A 228 24.81 15.17 -22.70
N GLN A 229 25.15 14.84 -21.46
CA GLN A 229 26.43 15.22 -20.82
C GLN A 229 27.10 13.99 -20.25
N ASN A 230 28.43 13.94 -20.36
CA ASN A 230 29.24 12.82 -19.93
C ASN A 230 30.07 13.16 -18.69
N TYR A 231 30.15 12.23 -17.75
CA TYR A 231 30.82 12.35 -16.47
C TYR A 231 31.71 11.13 -16.22
N SER A 232 32.74 11.30 -15.37
CA SER A 232 33.61 10.20 -14.94
C SER A 232 33.23 9.79 -13.52
N ILE A 233 33.13 8.48 -13.28
CA ILE A 233 32.96 7.92 -11.94
C ILE A 233 34.33 7.65 -11.36
N PRO A 234 34.74 8.34 -10.29
CA PRO A 234 36.07 8.18 -9.72
C PRO A 234 36.18 6.90 -8.89
N SER A 235 37.40 6.36 -8.79
CA SER A 235 37.76 5.33 -7.79
C SER A 235 36.89 4.07 -7.81
N LEU A 236 36.55 3.55 -8.99
CA LEU A 236 35.85 2.26 -9.10
C LEU A 236 36.74 1.12 -8.56
N PRO A 237 36.11 0.06 -7.97
CA PRO A 237 36.82 -1.19 -7.68
C PRO A 237 37.45 -1.79 -8.93
N ARG A 238 38.53 -2.57 -8.75
CA ARG A 238 39.24 -3.20 -9.87
C ARG A 238 38.37 -4.22 -10.62
N HIS A 239 37.50 -4.88 -9.91
CA HIS A 239 36.56 -5.86 -10.45
C HIS A 239 35.14 -5.50 -10.03
N VAL A 240 34.30 -5.21 -10.99
CA VAL A 240 32.90 -4.85 -10.74
C VAL A 240 32.01 -6.02 -11.17
N ASP A 241 31.28 -6.61 -10.20
CA ASP A 241 30.38 -7.72 -10.45
C ASP A 241 28.97 -7.26 -10.81
N GLN A 242 28.52 -6.15 -10.19
CA GLN A 242 27.16 -5.63 -10.37
C GLN A 242 27.12 -4.13 -10.07
N MET A 243 26.27 -3.43 -10.79
CA MET A 243 25.94 -2.03 -10.54
C MET A 243 24.42 -1.88 -10.41
N LEU A 244 23.98 -0.96 -9.55
CA LEU A 244 22.59 -0.57 -9.40
C LEU A 244 22.48 0.95 -9.29
N LEU A 245 21.49 1.52 -9.95
CA LEU A 245 21.24 2.96 -9.92
C LEU A 245 19.85 3.21 -9.33
N THR A 246 19.75 4.15 -8.40
CA THR A 246 18.45 4.49 -7.81
C THR A 246 17.59 5.29 -8.81
N PRO A 247 16.26 5.05 -8.90
CA PRO A 247 15.38 5.75 -9.83
C PRO A 247 15.35 7.27 -9.65
N ASN A 248 15.67 7.77 -8.46
CA ASN A 248 15.80 9.21 -8.20
C ASN A 248 17.15 9.81 -8.68
N LEU A 249 18.01 9.00 -9.31
CA LEU A 249 19.32 9.36 -9.85
C LEU A 249 20.24 10.03 -8.81
N ARG A 250 20.24 9.54 -7.55
CA ARG A 250 21.06 10.11 -6.46
C ARG A 250 22.17 9.19 -5.99
N ILE A 251 21.97 7.88 -6.10
CA ILE A 251 22.90 6.88 -5.56
C ILE A 251 23.21 5.86 -6.64
N LEU A 252 24.49 5.60 -6.81
CA LEU A 252 25.01 4.49 -7.60
C LEU A 252 25.66 3.48 -6.65
N PHE A 253 25.21 2.24 -6.70
CA PHE A 253 25.82 1.13 -5.98
C PHE A 253 26.73 0.34 -6.91
N VAL A 254 27.89 -0.03 -6.43
CA VAL A 254 28.89 -0.84 -7.17
C VAL A 254 29.34 -1.97 -6.27
N ARG A 255 29.09 -3.21 -6.69
CA ARG A 255 29.46 -4.41 -5.94
C ARG A 255 30.76 -5.03 -6.47
N GLU A 256 31.63 -5.39 -5.55
CA GLU A 256 32.82 -6.22 -5.76
C GLU A 256 32.82 -7.35 -4.72
N GLY A 257 32.50 -8.58 -5.11
CA GLY A 257 32.36 -9.70 -4.19
C GLY A 257 31.28 -9.47 -3.12
N ASN A 258 31.71 -9.41 -1.86
CA ASN A 258 30.85 -9.15 -0.70
C ASN A 258 30.77 -7.67 -0.31
N ARG A 259 31.53 -6.80 -1.01
CA ARG A 259 31.58 -5.37 -0.73
C ARG A 259 30.66 -4.59 -1.64
N LEU A 260 29.97 -3.61 -1.08
CA LEU A 260 29.14 -2.65 -1.77
C LEU A 260 29.69 -1.24 -1.55
N SER A 261 30.09 -0.59 -2.64
CA SER A 261 30.51 0.81 -2.66
C SER A 261 29.29 1.67 -3.01
N VAL A 262 29.05 2.73 -2.23
CA VAL A 262 27.93 3.66 -2.39
C VAL A 262 28.46 5.00 -2.87
N TYR A 263 28.11 5.39 -4.08
CA TYR A 263 28.48 6.68 -4.65
C TYR A 263 27.31 7.66 -4.57
N ASP A 264 27.60 8.87 -4.11
CA ASP A 264 26.69 10.00 -4.22
C ASP A 264 26.87 10.63 -5.61
N ILE A 265 25.78 10.62 -6.39
CA ILE A 265 25.72 11.18 -7.74
C ILE A 265 24.74 12.33 -7.85
N HIS A 266 24.28 12.88 -6.70
CA HIS A 266 23.37 14.02 -6.69
C HIS A 266 23.97 15.24 -7.37
N ASN A 267 25.26 15.50 -7.14
CA ASN A 267 26.04 16.48 -7.87
C ASN A 267 26.92 15.76 -8.90
N LEU A 268 26.52 15.75 -10.14
CA LEU A 268 27.21 15.07 -11.23
C LEU A 268 28.63 15.61 -11.51
N ASN A 269 28.89 16.88 -11.16
CA ASN A 269 30.22 17.48 -11.28
C ASN A 269 31.18 17.07 -10.14
N ASP A 270 30.66 16.48 -9.08
CA ASP A 270 31.41 16.03 -7.91
C ASP A 270 30.87 14.67 -7.43
N ILE A 271 31.00 13.66 -8.29
CA ILE A 271 30.64 12.27 -7.95
C ILE A 271 31.66 11.77 -6.93
N SER A 272 31.14 11.35 -5.75
CA SER A 272 32.00 10.94 -4.65
C SER A 272 31.64 9.60 -4.06
N LEU A 273 32.66 8.84 -3.64
CA LEU A 273 32.48 7.63 -2.86
C LEU A 273 32.05 8.02 -1.43
N ARG A 274 30.82 7.68 -1.05
CA ARG A 274 30.23 8.03 0.26
C ARG A 274 30.53 6.98 1.32
N ASP A 275 30.41 5.69 0.95
CA ASP A 275 30.56 4.58 1.90
C ASP A 275 30.99 3.28 1.19
N VAL A 276 31.64 2.38 1.95
CA VAL A 276 31.96 1.01 1.51
C VAL A 276 31.61 0.07 2.64
N MET A 277 30.70 -0.87 2.39
CA MET A 277 30.20 -1.78 3.40
C MET A 277 30.32 -3.24 2.97
N GLU A 278 30.45 -4.14 3.92
CA GLU A 278 30.29 -5.57 3.72
C GLU A 278 28.82 -5.93 3.93
N ILE A 279 28.23 -6.59 2.92
CA ILE A 279 26.78 -6.85 2.87
C ILE A 279 26.41 -8.34 2.90
N ASN A 280 27.40 -9.23 3.03
CA ASN A 280 27.17 -10.67 3.09
C ASN A 280 26.61 -11.11 4.44
N ALA A 281 25.81 -12.17 4.44
CA ALA A 281 25.44 -12.89 5.66
C ALA A 281 26.67 -13.57 6.29
N PRO A 282 26.67 -13.86 7.59
CA PRO A 282 27.77 -14.56 8.25
C PRO A 282 28.13 -15.88 7.55
N ASN A 283 29.41 -16.08 7.25
CA ASN A 283 29.96 -17.25 6.56
C ASN A 283 29.33 -17.55 5.18
N ALA A 284 28.89 -16.52 4.47
CA ALA A 284 28.29 -16.64 3.16
C ALA A 284 28.89 -15.63 2.17
N ASN A 285 28.65 -15.85 0.88
CA ASN A 285 29.02 -14.93 -0.18
C ASN A 285 27.76 -14.36 -0.84
N VAL A 286 27.84 -13.08 -1.21
CA VAL A 286 26.77 -12.41 -1.94
C VAL A 286 26.67 -12.97 -3.35
N THR A 287 25.48 -13.41 -3.72
CA THR A 287 25.19 -13.90 -5.07
C THR A 287 24.49 -12.87 -5.92
N ARG A 288 23.57 -12.08 -5.31
CA ARG A 288 22.73 -11.11 -6.01
C ARG A 288 22.40 -9.92 -5.11
N VAL A 289 22.32 -8.74 -5.70
CA VAL A 289 21.79 -7.53 -5.04
C VAL A 289 20.73 -6.92 -5.95
N GLU A 290 19.57 -6.60 -5.39
CA GLU A 290 18.49 -5.97 -6.15
C GLU A 290 17.87 -4.82 -5.34
N LEU A 291 17.29 -3.84 -6.04
CA LEU A 291 16.52 -2.78 -5.41
C LEU A 291 15.10 -3.29 -5.15
N LEU A 292 14.57 -3.08 -3.95
CA LEU A 292 13.16 -3.32 -3.68
C LEU A 292 12.32 -2.22 -4.31
N SER A 293 11.05 -2.49 -4.63
CA SER A 293 10.12 -1.50 -5.18
C SER A 293 10.16 -0.19 -4.38
N GLY A 294 10.24 0.95 -5.10
CA GLY A 294 10.48 2.28 -4.52
C GLY A 294 11.95 2.60 -4.25
N ALA A 295 12.85 1.63 -4.45
CA ALA A 295 14.32 1.74 -4.39
C ALA A 295 14.90 2.41 -3.13
N SER A 296 14.15 2.38 -2.03
CA SER A 296 14.64 2.83 -0.71
C SER A 296 15.40 1.73 0.02
N SER A 297 15.21 0.48 -0.39
CA SER A 297 15.84 -0.71 0.20
C SER A 297 16.62 -1.50 -0.83
N LEU A 298 17.69 -2.13 -0.36
CA LEU A 298 18.45 -3.17 -1.07
C LEU A 298 18.05 -4.54 -0.52
N LEU A 299 17.93 -5.51 -1.40
CA LEU A 299 17.84 -6.93 -1.10
C LEU A 299 19.17 -7.59 -1.47
N VAL A 300 19.77 -8.29 -0.54
CA VAL A 300 21.06 -8.98 -0.72
C VAL A 300 20.86 -10.47 -0.56
N GLY A 301 20.93 -11.22 -1.65
CA GLY A 301 20.86 -12.68 -1.66
C GLY A 301 22.24 -13.31 -1.48
N ASN A 302 22.32 -14.36 -0.69
CA ASN A 302 23.55 -15.07 -0.34
C ASN A 302 23.50 -16.54 -0.78
N ASP A 303 24.68 -17.16 -0.87
CA ASP A 303 24.87 -18.56 -1.26
C ASP A 303 24.39 -19.57 -0.19
N ASN A 304 24.16 -19.13 1.05
CA ASN A 304 23.57 -19.91 2.12
C ASN A 304 22.03 -19.79 2.19
N GLY A 305 21.40 -19.10 1.23
CA GLY A 305 19.95 -18.90 1.16
C GLY A 305 19.40 -17.76 2.01
N VAL A 306 20.23 -17.05 2.75
CA VAL A 306 19.80 -15.86 3.49
C VAL A 306 19.66 -14.69 2.52
N ILE A 307 18.55 -13.95 2.64
CA ILE A 307 18.29 -12.71 1.91
C ILE A 307 18.15 -11.60 2.94
N SER A 308 19.04 -10.62 2.92
CA SER A 308 19.02 -9.49 3.87
C SER A 308 18.42 -8.26 3.22
N GLN A 309 17.60 -7.52 3.97
CA GLN A 309 17.10 -6.20 3.58
C GLN A 309 17.92 -5.11 4.26
N TRP A 310 18.39 -4.13 3.47
CA TRP A 310 19.17 -2.99 3.90
C TRP A 310 18.49 -1.70 3.45
N PHE A 311 18.44 -0.70 4.33
CA PHE A 311 18.05 0.66 3.93
C PHE A 311 18.74 1.73 4.77
N GLU A 312 18.63 2.99 4.31
CA GLU A 312 19.23 4.12 5.01
C GLU A 312 18.47 4.44 6.29
N VAL A 313 19.21 4.49 7.40
CA VAL A 313 18.71 4.92 8.70
C VAL A 313 19.45 6.18 9.12
N ALA A 314 18.70 7.19 9.57
CA ALA A 314 19.27 8.40 10.13
C ALA A 314 19.61 8.16 11.62
N ARG A 315 20.91 8.20 11.95
CA ARG A 315 21.41 8.16 13.34
C ARG A 315 22.40 9.31 13.53
N ASP A 316 22.21 10.07 14.59
CA ASP A 316 23.10 11.20 14.97
C ASP A 316 23.34 12.19 13.82
N GLY A 317 22.31 12.46 13.01
CA GLY A 317 22.39 13.37 11.87
C GLY A 317 23.10 12.82 10.63
N LYS A 318 23.57 11.57 10.65
CA LYS A 318 24.16 10.87 9.50
C LYS A 318 23.24 9.77 8.99
N ARG A 319 23.17 9.62 7.66
CA ARG A 319 22.47 8.52 7.02
C ARG A 319 23.44 7.39 6.71
N GLN A 320 23.13 6.20 7.17
CA GLN A 320 23.94 5.00 6.95
C GLN A 320 23.05 3.84 6.54
N PHE A 321 23.50 3.05 5.55
CA PHE A 321 22.85 1.80 5.21
C PHE A 321 23.03 0.81 6.36
N THR A 322 21.92 0.27 6.83
CA THR A 322 21.88 -0.66 7.96
C THR A 322 21.11 -1.91 7.54
N GLN A 323 21.61 -3.07 7.93
CA GLN A 323 20.86 -4.33 7.82
C GLN A 323 19.68 -4.28 8.80
N ILE A 324 18.48 -4.49 8.28
CA ILE A 324 17.24 -4.33 9.04
C ILE A 324 16.66 -5.68 9.41
N ARG A 325 16.58 -6.59 8.43
CA ARG A 325 15.97 -7.91 8.62
C ARG A 325 16.51 -8.93 7.63
N ASP A 326 16.34 -10.21 7.99
CA ASP A 326 16.75 -11.35 7.18
C ASP A 326 15.57 -12.24 6.86
N PHE A 327 15.59 -12.80 5.66
CA PHE A 327 14.65 -13.81 5.19
C PHE A 327 15.42 -15.09 4.88
N LYS A 328 14.84 -16.24 5.22
CA LYS A 328 15.46 -17.54 4.98
C LYS A 328 14.81 -18.21 3.77
N GLY A 329 15.56 -18.27 2.67
CA GLY A 329 15.26 -19.12 1.52
C GLY A 329 15.62 -20.59 1.81
N ASP A 330 15.34 -21.46 0.85
CA ASP A 330 15.54 -22.90 1.02
C ASP A 330 16.91 -23.36 0.48
N GLY A 331 17.52 -22.62 -0.43
CA GLY A 331 18.85 -22.89 -1.02
C GLY A 331 19.58 -21.64 -1.46
N ALA A 332 20.77 -21.80 -2.04
CA ALA A 332 21.60 -20.68 -2.53
C ALA A 332 20.81 -19.81 -3.52
N VAL A 333 20.71 -18.51 -3.23
CA VAL A 333 19.94 -17.58 -4.06
C VAL A 333 20.58 -17.45 -5.44
N ALA A 334 19.86 -17.86 -6.49
CA ALA A 334 20.29 -17.73 -7.88
C ALA A 334 19.60 -16.58 -8.59
N GLN A 335 18.32 -16.38 -8.35
CA GLN A 335 17.54 -15.26 -8.88
C GLN A 335 16.84 -14.54 -7.72
N LEU A 336 16.70 -13.22 -7.86
CA LEU A 336 16.00 -12.35 -6.94
C LEU A 336 15.19 -11.36 -7.78
N THR A 337 13.87 -11.35 -7.61
CA THR A 337 12.96 -10.56 -8.45
C THR A 337 11.98 -9.83 -7.54
N PRO A 338 12.15 -8.52 -7.35
CA PRO A 338 11.19 -7.68 -6.65
C PRO A 338 9.88 -7.55 -7.42
N GLU A 339 8.78 -7.39 -6.70
CA GLU A 339 7.49 -7.03 -7.31
C GLU A 339 7.50 -5.57 -7.79
N HIS A 340 6.61 -5.23 -8.73
CA HIS A 340 6.64 -3.91 -9.37
C HIS A 340 6.21 -2.76 -8.45
N PHE A 341 5.16 -2.96 -7.64
CA PHE A 341 4.51 -1.87 -6.88
C PHE A 341 4.29 -2.21 -5.39
N ARG A 342 4.70 -3.40 -4.95
CA ARG A 342 4.57 -3.83 -3.55
C ARG A 342 5.94 -4.14 -2.97
N LYS A 343 6.03 -4.22 -1.65
CA LYS A 343 7.25 -4.63 -0.93
C LYS A 343 7.41 -6.15 -0.90
N GLY A 344 6.82 -6.85 -1.88
CA GLY A 344 7.01 -8.26 -2.14
C GLY A 344 8.23 -8.52 -3.00
N PHE A 345 8.82 -9.70 -2.87
CA PHE A 345 9.87 -10.19 -3.75
C PHE A 345 9.88 -11.71 -3.83
N ILE A 346 10.45 -12.22 -4.91
CA ILE A 346 10.53 -13.64 -5.21
C ILE A 346 11.99 -14.03 -5.31
N SER A 347 12.40 -15.10 -4.66
CA SER A 347 13.70 -15.72 -4.88
C SER A 347 13.55 -17.08 -5.56
N ALA A 348 14.54 -17.42 -6.39
CA ALA A 348 14.70 -18.78 -6.86
C ALA A 348 16.10 -19.27 -6.54
N ASP A 349 16.22 -20.51 -6.07
CA ASP A 349 17.49 -21.14 -5.79
C ASP A 349 18.06 -21.90 -7.00
N LYS A 350 19.26 -22.45 -6.85
CA LYS A 350 19.95 -23.24 -7.89
C LYS A 350 19.28 -24.59 -8.17
N GLU A 351 18.39 -25.03 -7.30
CA GLU A 351 17.65 -26.31 -7.42
C GLU A 351 16.25 -26.15 -8.03
N GLY A 352 15.82 -24.89 -8.25
CA GLY A 352 14.52 -24.54 -8.82
C GLY A 352 13.42 -24.37 -7.79
N THR A 353 13.75 -24.17 -6.50
CA THR A 353 12.77 -23.80 -5.50
C THR A 353 12.48 -22.30 -5.61
N VAL A 354 11.21 -21.95 -5.74
CA VAL A 354 10.71 -20.58 -5.83
C VAL A 354 10.04 -20.21 -4.52
N SER A 355 10.47 -19.12 -3.91
CA SER A 355 9.94 -18.65 -2.64
C SER A 355 9.47 -17.20 -2.74
N PHE A 356 8.27 -16.93 -2.23
CA PHE A 356 7.68 -15.60 -2.16
C PHE A 356 7.85 -15.02 -0.77
N PHE A 357 8.21 -13.75 -0.70
CA PHE A 357 8.41 -13.01 0.53
C PHE A 357 7.71 -11.66 0.51
N HIS A 358 7.36 -11.17 1.68
CA HIS A 358 6.95 -9.78 1.85
C HIS A 358 7.87 -9.08 2.85
N ALA A 359 8.54 -8.01 2.41
CA ALA A 359 9.59 -7.35 3.17
C ALA A 359 9.07 -6.72 4.47
N THR A 360 8.08 -5.83 4.39
CA THR A 360 7.50 -5.15 5.57
C THR A 360 6.79 -6.12 6.51
N GLY A 361 6.14 -7.15 5.96
CA GLY A 361 5.47 -8.21 6.75
C GLY A 361 6.40 -9.22 7.39
N GLU A 362 7.70 -9.18 7.09
CA GLU A 362 8.76 -10.07 7.61
C GLU A 362 8.43 -11.56 7.44
N THR A 363 7.83 -11.92 6.32
CA THR A 363 7.31 -13.28 6.16
C THR A 363 7.70 -13.93 4.84
N LYS A 364 7.89 -15.25 4.89
CA LYS A 364 7.89 -16.12 3.72
C LYS A 364 6.46 -16.62 3.50
N LEU A 365 5.88 -16.25 2.35
CA LEU A 365 4.48 -16.48 2.02
C LEU A 365 4.25 -17.87 1.41
N LEU A 366 5.18 -18.29 0.55
CA LEU A 366 5.10 -19.54 -0.19
C LEU A 366 6.52 -20.05 -0.49
N SER A 367 6.69 -21.35 -0.59
CA SER A 367 7.90 -21.99 -1.11
C SER A 367 7.52 -23.27 -1.84
N GLU A 368 7.81 -23.32 -3.14
CA GLU A 368 7.49 -24.49 -3.98
C GLU A 368 8.66 -24.85 -4.91
N LYS A 369 8.91 -26.13 -5.05
CA LYS A 369 9.92 -26.66 -5.98
C LYS A 369 9.31 -26.85 -7.35
N VAL A 370 9.87 -26.15 -8.36
CA VAL A 370 9.47 -26.28 -9.75
C VAL A 370 10.33 -27.34 -10.42
N GLU A 371 9.70 -28.33 -11.05
CA GLU A 371 10.40 -29.38 -11.79
C GLU A 371 11.24 -28.81 -12.93
N GLY A 372 12.42 -29.39 -13.18
CA GLY A 372 13.32 -28.99 -14.27
C GLY A 372 14.61 -28.29 -13.83
N GLY A 373 14.81 -28.07 -12.52
CA GLY A 373 16.06 -27.51 -11.95
C GLY A 373 16.14 -25.99 -12.02
N ALA A 374 17.37 -25.47 -12.13
CA ALA A 374 17.65 -24.04 -12.03
C ALA A 374 16.90 -23.18 -13.05
N LEU A 375 16.41 -22.02 -12.61
CA LEU A 375 15.75 -21.04 -13.46
C LEU A 375 16.79 -20.14 -14.15
N SER A 376 16.59 -19.92 -15.45
CA SER A 376 17.40 -18.96 -16.24
C SER A 376 16.88 -17.53 -16.09
N ALA A 377 15.57 -17.36 -15.98
CA ALA A 377 14.93 -16.07 -15.77
C ALA A 377 13.58 -16.27 -15.06
N LEU A 378 13.16 -15.22 -14.35
CA LEU A 378 11.93 -15.17 -13.57
C LEU A 378 11.29 -13.79 -13.71
N ALA A 379 9.98 -13.72 -13.89
CA ALA A 379 9.24 -12.47 -13.96
C ALA A 379 7.84 -12.62 -13.38
N ILE A 380 7.44 -11.67 -12.58
CA ILE A 380 6.07 -11.52 -12.07
C ILE A 380 5.35 -10.43 -12.86
N SER A 381 4.08 -10.65 -13.19
CA SER A 381 3.26 -9.66 -13.89
C SER A 381 3.05 -8.40 -13.03
N PRO A 382 2.78 -7.23 -13.64
CA PRO A 382 2.48 -5.99 -12.90
C PRO A 382 1.28 -6.10 -11.96
N ARG A 383 0.34 -7.02 -12.26
CA ARG A 383 -0.82 -7.33 -11.39
C ARG A 383 -0.53 -8.36 -10.30
N HIS A 384 0.70 -8.89 -10.23
CA HIS A 384 1.15 -9.89 -9.25
C HIS A 384 0.40 -11.23 -9.28
N ASN A 385 -0.29 -11.55 -10.36
CA ASN A 385 -1.14 -12.74 -10.48
C ASN A 385 -0.69 -13.73 -11.57
N VAL A 386 0.36 -13.42 -12.33
CA VAL A 386 0.99 -14.34 -13.30
C VAL A 386 2.49 -14.36 -13.09
N LEU A 387 3.04 -15.55 -12.90
CA LEU A 387 4.48 -15.77 -12.81
C LEU A 387 4.95 -16.49 -14.07
N LEU A 388 5.94 -15.90 -14.74
CA LEU A 388 6.58 -16.44 -15.93
C LEU A 388 8.00 -16.86 -15.59
N MET A 389 8.33 -18.10 -15.86
CA MET A 389 9.65 -18.68 -15.58
C MET A 389 10.27 -19.25 -16.85
N GLN A 390 11.58 -19.16 -16.95
CA GLN A 390 12.36 -19.79 -18.00
C GLN A 390 13.34 -20.80 -17.42
N GLN A 391 13.35 -22.02 -17.99
CA GLN A 391 14.31 -23.09 -17.71
C GLN A 391 14.91 -23.59 -19.04
N GLY A 392 16.11 -23.13 -19.37
CA GLY A 392 16.66 -23.37 -20.71
C GLY A 392 15.76 -22.77 -21.79
N ASP A 393 15.26 -23.60 -22.72
CA ASP A 393 14.35 -23.19 -23.80
C ASP A 393 12.87 -23.34 -23.43
N ALA A 394 12.56 -23.90 -22.27
CA ALA A 394 11.20 -24.09 -21.79
C ALA A 394 10.74 -22.87 -20.97
N PHE A 395 9.51 -22.44 -21.23
CA PHE A 395 8.82 -21.41 -20.49
C PHE A 395 7.63 -22.01 -19.76
N LYS A 396 7.44 -21.61 -18.52
CA LYS A 396 6.35 -22.07 -17.66
C LYS A 396 5.58 -20.88 -17.13
N LEU A 397 4.26 -20.97 -17.17
CA LEU A 397 3.34 -19.98 -16.62
C LEU A 397 2.64 -20.55 -15.41
N PHE A 398 2.51 -19.74 -14.38
CA PHE A 398 1.78 -20.04 -13.17
C PHE A 398 0.79 -18.92 -12.86
N ALA A 399 -0.41 -19.31 -12.45
CA ALA A 399 -1.33 -18.39 -11.79
C ALA A 399 -0.90 -18.22 -10.32
N VAL A 400 -0.85 -16.99 -9.86
CA VAL A 400 -0.46 -16.65 -8.48
C VAL A 400 -1.63 -15.95 -7.81
N GLU A 401 -2.04 -16.45 -6.65
CA GLU A 401 -2.97 -15.77 -5.76
C GLU A 401 -2.20 -15.30 -4.52
N ASN A 402 -2.09 -14.00 -4.35
CA ASN A 402 -1.38 -13.35 -3.25
C ASN A 402 -1.91 -11.92 -3.08
N GLU A 403 -3.19 -11.81 -2.64
CA GLU A 403 -3.91 -10.53 -2.63
C GLU A 403 -3.41 -9.59 -1.54
N HIS A 404 -3.12 -10.11 -0.33
CA HIS A 404 -2.80 -9.31 0.85
C HIS A 404 -1.52 -9.76 1.57
N PRO A 405 -0.35 -9.80 0.88
CA PRO A 405 0.89 -10.26 1.46
C PRO A 405 1.43 -9.36 2.59
N GLU A 406 0.98 -8.11 2.64
CA GLU A 406 1.35 -7.11 3.64
C GLU A 406 0.68 -7.35 5.00
N VAL A 407 -0.42 -8.13 5.04
CA VAL A 407 -1.18 -8.37 6.27
C VAL A 407 -0.64 -9.60 6.99
N THR A 408 0.18 -9.36 8.00
CA THR A 408 0.72 -10.41 8.86
C THR A 408 0.43 -10.09 10.33
N TRP A 409 0.49 -11.10 11.20
CA TRP A 409 0.29 -10.89 12.63
C TRP A 409 1.31 -9.91 13.21
N SER A 410 2.56 -9.98 12.77
CA SER A 410 3.62 -9.06 13.17
C SER A 410 3.33 -7.63 12.71
N ALA A 411 2.94 -7.43 11.44
CA ALA A 411 2.60 -6.11 10.91
C ALA A 411 1.42 -5.45 11.63
N LEU A 412 0.44 -6.24 12.12
CA LEU A 412 -0.74 -5.74 12.82
C LEU A 412 -0.46 -5.38 14.29
N TRP A 413 0.38 -6.14 15.00
CA TRP A 413 0.46 -6.08 16.47
C TRP A 413 1.85 -5.84 17.04
N GLN A 414 2.92 -5.95 16.20
CA GLN A 414 4.29 -5.67 16.64
C GLN A 414 4.81 -4.35 16.05
N GLN A 415 5.92 -3.87 16.59
CA GLN A 415 6.64 -2.76 16.00
C GLN A 415 7.34 -3.21 14.73
N VAL A 416 7.16 -2.48 13.65
CA VAL A 416 7.79 -2.75 12.35
C VAL A 416 8.77 -1.62 12.05
N TRP A 417 9.93 -1.98 11.50
CA TRP A 417 10.89 -1.00 11.05
C TRP A 417 10.61 -0.64 9.59
N TYR A 418 9.95 0.48 9.40
CA TYR A 418 9.59 0.99 8.07
C TYR A 418 10.75 1.74 7.42
N GLU A 419 10.79 1.74 6.09
CA GLU A 419 11.77 2.50 5.32
C GLU A 419 11.77 3.98 5.70
N GLY A 420 12.96 4.56 5.94
CA GLY A 420 13.13 5.95 6.33
C GLY A 420 12.84 6.28 7.80
N TYR A 421 12.46 5.29 8.62
CA TYR A 421 12.29 5.48 10.07
C TYR A 421 13.58 5.17 10.82
N PRO A 422 13.91 5.92 11.89
CA PRO A 422 15.14 5.70 12.67
C PRO A 422 15.09 4.43 13.52
N GLU A 423 13.90 3.95 13.86
CA GLU A 423 13.65 2.81 14.74
C GLU A 423 12.30 2.15 14.44
N PRO A 424 12.06 0.90 14.87
CA PRO A 424 10.76 0.23 14.75
C PRO A 424 9.66 0.99 15.48
N GLN A 425 8.49 1.14 14.85
CA GLN A 425 7.35 1.90 15.40
C GLN A 425 6.02 1.24 15.09
N TYR A 426 5.00 1.61 15.89
CA TYR A 426 3.61 1.32 15.60
C TYR A 426 3.03 2.45 14.74
N VAL A 427 2.77 2.20 13.47
CA VAL A 427 2.22 3.21 12.56
C VAL A 427 1.02 2.65 11.82
N TRP A 428 -0.02 3.47 11.65
CA TRP A 428 -1.15 3.19 10.79
C TRP A 428 -1.19 4.19 9.64
N GLN A 429 -0.95 3.69 8.44
CA GLN A 429 -1.12 4.40 7.18
C GLN A 429 -1.34 3.38 6.09
N SER A 430 -2.59 3.12 5.71
CA SER A 430 -2.95 2.02 4.79
C SER A 430 -2.77 2.38 3.32
N THR A 431 -2.82 3.66 2.96
CA THR A 431 -2.77 4.14 1.56
C THR A 431 -1.94 5.41 1.42
N SER A 432 -1.43 5.64 0.21
CA SER A 432 -0.77 6.87 -0.20
C SER A 432 -1.10 7.17 -1.68
N ALA A 433 -0.79 8.36 -2.14
CA ALA A 433 -0.89 8.74 -3.54
C ALA A 433 0.26 8.20 -4.42
N SER A 434 1.32 7.64 -3.81
CA SER A 434 2.49 7.08 -4.49
C SER A 434 2.34 5.57 -4.67
N ASN A 435 2.74 5.06 -5.84
CA ASN A 435 2.79 3.61 -6.11
C ASN A 435 3.96 2.91 -5.37
N ASP A 436 4.95 3.68 -4.90
CA ASP A 436 6.12 3.16 -4.18
C ASP A 436 5.88 3.07 -2.67
N PHE A 437 4.65 3.21 -2.26
CA PHE A 437 4.26 3.33 -0.87
C PHE A 437 4.41 2.01 -0.10
N GLU A 438 4.99 2.10 1.08
CA GLU A 438 5.03 1.02 2.06
C GLU A 438 3.83 1.11 3.00
N ALA A 439 2.88 0.18 2.88
CA ALA A 439 1.69 0.13 3.74
C ALA A 439 2.08 -0.13 5.20
N LYS A 440 1.52 0.67 6.12
CA LYS A 440 1.76 0.59 7.57
C LYS A 440 0.45 0.21 8.26
N LEU A 441 0.38 -1.00 8.76
CA LEU A 441 -0.89 -1.64 9.16
C LEU A 441 -1.02 -1.92 10.66
N SER A 442 -0.23 -1.27 11.51
CA SER A 442 -0.34 -1.48 12.95
C SER A 442 -1.71 -1.07 13.49
N LEU A 443 -2.44 -2.01 14.07
CA LEU A 443 -3.73 -1.75 14.74
C LEU A 443 -3.56 -1.13 16.13
N VAL A 444 -2.36 -1.19 16.70
CA VAL A 444 -2.10 -0.71 18.06
C VAL A 444 -2.47 0.76 18.26
N PRO A 445 -2.08 1.72 17.39
CA PRO A 445 -2.48 3.11 17.52
C PRO A 445 -4.00 3.32 17.44
N LEU A 446 -4.69 2.55 16.57
CA LEU A 446 -6.14 2.63 16.40
C LEU A 446 -6.88 2.10 17.64
N VAL A 447 -6.48 0.93 18.14
CA VAL A 447 -7.07 0.32 19.32
C VAL A 447 -6.84 1.21 20.55
N PHE A 448 -5.60 1.65 20.77
CA PHE A 448 -5.27 2.54 21.87
C PHE A 448 -6.02 3.87 21.79
N GLY A 449 -6.07 4.49 20.61
CA GLY A 449 -6.81 5.73 20.37
C GLY A 449 -8.30 5.57 20.66
N THR A 450 -8.91 4.48 20.21
CA THR A 450 -10.33 4.18 20.43
C THR A 450 -10.62 3.94 21.92
N LEU A 451 -9.81 3.14 22.61
CA LEU A 451 -9.95 2.89 24.06
C LEU A 451 -9.79 4.19 24.86
N LYS A 452 -8.77 4.99 24.53
CA LYS A 452 -8.53 6.28 25.16
C LYS A 452 -9.71 7.24 24.96
N ALA A 453 -10.21 7.37 23.74
CA ALA A 453 -11.36 8.22 23.42
C ALA A 453 -12.62 7.75 24.16
N SER A 454 -12.90 6.44 24.16
CA SER A 454 -14.03 5.85 24.89
C SER A 454 -13.93 6.09 26.39
N PHE A 455 -12.74 5.92 26.97
CA PHE A 455 -12.53 6.17 28.39
C PHE A 455 -12.82 7.63 28.76
N TYR A 456 -12.29 8.59 28.01
CA TYR A 456 -12.57 10.00 28.26
C TYR A 456 -14.05 10.36 28.06
N ALA A 457 -14.69 9.83 27.02
CA ALA A 457 -16.12 10.02 26.82
C ALA A 457 -16.94 9.51 28.01
N MET A 458 -16.60 8.34 28.57
CA MET A 458 -17.29 7.76 29.72
C MET A 458 -17.05 8.58 31.02
N VAL A 459 -15.88 9.14 31.23
CA VAL A 459 -15.59 10.00 32.39
C VAL A 459 -16.57 11.19 32.49
N PHE A 460 -17.02 11.73 31.35
CA PHE A 460 -18.02 12.80 31.31
C PHE A 460 -19.44 12.28 31.19
N ALA A 461 -19.70 11.27 30.36
CA ALA A 461 -21.06 10.79 30.07
C ALA A 461 -21.69 10.08 31.29
N VAL A 462 -20.93 9.29 32.04
CA VAL A 462 -21.47 8.54 33.18
C VAL A 462 -21.96 9.45 34.31
N PRO A 463 -21.15 10.41 34.83
CA PRO A 463 -21.62 11.34 35.86
C PRO A 463 -22.81 12.18 35.43
N LEU A 464 -22.80 12.70 34.19
CA LEU A 464 -23.92 13.47 33.64
C LEU A 464 -25.19 12.61 33.50
N GLY A 465 -25.05 11.39 33.01
CA GLY A 465 -26.16 10.45 32.88
C GLY A 465 -26.78 10.08 34.22
N VAL A 466 -25.94 9.79 35.22
CA VAL A 466 -26.39 9.49 36.59
C VAL A 466 -27.04 10.70 37.25
N ALA A 467 -26.44 11.88 37.14
CA ALA A 467 -27.00 13.12 37.68
C ALA A 467 -28.37 13.45 37.02
N GLY A 468 -28.45 13.33 35.67
CA GLY A 468 -29.69 13.50 34.93
C GLY A 468 -30.80 12.51 35.32
N ALA A 469 -30.41 11.24 35.54
CA ALA A 469 -31.37 10.20 36.02
C ALA A 469 -31.87 10.50 37.43
N ILE A 470 -30.99 10.90 38.37
CA ILE A 470 -31.35 11.28 39.72
C ILE A 470 -32.27 12.51 39.70
N TYR A 471 -31.93 13.54 38.91
CA TYR A 471 -32.77 14.72 38.76
C TYR A 471 -34.17 14.36 38.23
N THR A 472 -34.24 13.58 37.18
CA THR A 472 -35.52 13.16 36.57
C THR A 472 -36.36 12.32 37.51
N ALA A 473 -35.74 11.44 38.32
CA ALA A 473 -36.42 10.56 39.24
C ALA A 473 -36.97 11.31 40.48
N TYR A 474 -36.17 12.17 41.08
CA TYR A 474 -36.47 12.75 42.40
C TYR A 474 -36.87 14.23 42.39
N PHE A 475 -36.30 15.03 41.51
CA PHE A 475 -36.43 16.48 41.54
C PHE A 475 -37.36 17.06 40.47
N MET A 476 -37.60 16.33 39.35
CA MET A 476 -38.40 16.81 38.24
C MET A 476 -39.88 16.74 38.52
N SER A 477 -40.63 17.83 38.24
CA SER A 477 -42.10 17.86 38.35
C SER A 477 -42.77 16.79 37.48
N ALA A 478 -43.93 16.24 37.94
CA ALA A 478 -44.63 15.20 37.23
C ALA A 478 -45.09 15.59 35.81
N GLY A 479 -45.43 16.89 35.63
CA GLY A 479 -45.79 17.44 34.31
C GLY A 479 -44.65 17.42 33.31
N LEU A 480 -43.46 17.85 33.72
CA LEU A 480 -42.26 17.90 32.87
C LEU A 480 -41.71 16.50 32.60
N ARG A 481 -41.73 15.62 33.62
CA ARG A 481 -41.28 14.22 33.50
C ARG A 481 -42.05 13.44 32.41
N LYS A 482 -43.34 13.75 32.23
CA LYS A 482 -44.20 13.13 31.18
C LYS A 482 -43.67 13.38 29.76
N TYR A 483 -42.95 14.47 29.51
CA TYR A 483 -42.35 14.81 28.23
C TYR A 483 -40.90 14.38 28.14
N VAL A 484 -40.09 14.66 29.18
CA VAL A 484 -38.65 14.39 29.17
C VAL A 484 -38.36 12.90 29.10
N LYS A 485 -39.06 12.06 29.87
CA LYS A 485 -38.79 10.61 29.86
C LYS A 485 -38.99 9.98 28.49
N PRO A 486 -40.12 10.16 27.76
CA PRO A 486 -40.26 9.63 26.40
C PRO A 486 -39.23 10.22 25.41
N THR A 487 -38.84 11.49 25.55
CA THR A 487 -37.83 12.10 24.69
C THR A 487 -36.50 11.41 24.85
N VAL A 488 -36.03 11.15 26.08
CA VAL A 488 -34.79 10.40 26.35
C VAL A 488 -34.89 8.97 25.83
N GLU A 489 -36.05 8.31 25.99
CA GLU A 489 -36.25 6.95 25.45
C GLU A 489 -36.22 6.92 23.92
N ILE A 490 -36.76 7.94 23.24
CA ILE A 490 -36.65 8.08 21.77
C ILE A 490 -35.20 8.35 21.34
N MET A 491 -34.49 9.21 22.06
CA MET A 491 -33.08 9.46 21.79
C MET A 491 -32.23 8.20 21.96
N ALA A 492 -32.52 7.37 22.96
CA ALA A 492 -31.84 6.09 23.16
C ALA A 492 -32.12 5.06 22.06
N ALA A 493 -33.25 5.20 21.35
CA ALA A 493 -33.60 4.35 20.22
C ALA A 493 -32.95 4.75 18.90
N LEU A 494 -32.30 5.93 18.83
CA LEU A 494 -31.59 6.36 17.63
C LEU A 494 -30.32 5.50 17.40
N PRO A 495 -30.01 5.15 16.14
CA PRO A 495 -28.82 4.37 15.83
C PRO A 495 -27.54 5.13 16.26
N THR A 496 -26.87 4.60 17.28
CA THR A 496 -25.67 5.23 17.89
C THR A 496 -24.53 5.43 16.88
N VAL A 497 -24.40 4.54 15.90
CA VAL A 497 -23.38 4.63 14.82
C VAL A 497 -23.65 5.86 13.94
N ILE A 498 -24.91 6.13 13.57
CA ILE A 498 -25.28 7.30 12.77
C ILE A 498 -25.02 8.59 13.54
N LEU A 499 -25.35 8.61 14.83
CA LEU A 499 -25.07 9.76 15.69
C LEU A 499 -23.55 9.98 15.83
N GLY A 500 -22.77 8.92 16.01
CA GLY A 500 -21.30 8.99 16.07
C GLY A 500 -20.70 9.51 14.77
N PHE A 501 -21.19 9.04 13.63
CA PHE A 501 -20.76 9.51 12.30
C PHE A 501 -21.09 11.00 12.09
N LEU A 502 -22.30 11.42 12.41
CA LEU A 502 -22.70 12.82 12.32
C LEU A 502 -21.88 13.71 13.27
N ALA A 503 -21.65 13.25 14.50
CA ALA A 503 -20.82 13.95 15.46
C ALA A 503 -19.37 14.07 14.97
N GLY A 504 -18.79 13.02 14.40
CA GLY A 504 -17.42 13.02 13.90
C GLY A 504 -17.21 13.91 12.66
N LEU A 505 -18.13 13.86 11.70
CA LEU A 505 -17.98 14.59 10.44
C LEU A 505 -18.44 16.05 10.49
N TRP A 506 -19.46 16.33 11.28
CA TRP A 506 -20.06 17.67 11.31
C TRP A 506 -19.78 18.41 12.61
N LEU A 507 -20.02 17.78 13.77
CA LEU A 507 -19.92 18.46 15.07
C LEU A 507 -18.46 18.61 15.52
N ALA A 508 -17.60 17.60 15.31
CA ALA A 508 -16.22 17.63 15.77
C ALA A 508 -15.40 18.77 15.13
N PRO A 509 -15.46 19.04 13.80
CA PRO A 509 -14.76 20.19 13.21
C PRO A 509 -15.23 21.54 13.74
N ILE A 510 -16.54 21.69 14.04
CA ILE A 510 -17.09 22.90 14.63
C ILE A 510 -16.55 23.12 16.04
N ILE A 511 -16.53 22.05 16.85
CA ILE A 511 -15.99 22.11 18.23
C ILE A 511 -14.49 22.39 18.20
N GLU A 512 -13.74 21.77 17.30
CA GLU A 512 -12.29 21.97 17.15
C GLU A 512 -11.95 23.43 16.80
N GLY A 513 -12.68 24.03 15.86
CA GLY A 513 -12.52 25.43 15.47
C GLY A 513 -12.89 26.43 16.57
N ALA A 514 -13.74 26.04 17.54
CA ALA A 514 -14.22 26.88 18.63
C ALA A 514 -13.86 26.35 20.02
N LEU A 515 -12.81 25.54 20.14
CA LEU A 515 -12.45 24.84 21.37
C LEU A 515 -12.37 25.73 22.62
N PRO A 516 -11.74 26.94 22.60
CA PRO A 516 -11.71 27.83 23.75
C PRO A 516 -13.12 28.30 24.15
N GLY A 517 -14.01 28.57 23.17
CA GLY A 517 -15.40 28.96 23.42
C GLY A 517 -16.22 27.83 24.06
N VAL A 518 -16.01 26.57 23.60
CA VAL A 518 -16.69 25.39 24.16
C VAL A 518 -16.26 25.15 25.60
N VAL A 519 -14.97 25.26 25.92
CA VAL A 519 -14.45 25.14 27.30
C VAL A 519 -15.01 26.23 28.19
N LEU A 520 -15.05 27.48 27.69
CA LEU A 520 -15.63 28.62 28.40
C LEU A 520 -17.11 28.42 28.67
N LEU A 521 -17.87 27.89 27.70
CA LEU A 521 -19.29 27.59 27.84
C LEU A 521 -19.54 26.53 28.88
N LEU A 522 -18.72 25.47 28.95
CA LEU A 522 -18.81 24.42 29.99
C LEU A 522 -18.62 24.97 31.41
N ILE A 523 -17.87 26.02 31.58
CA ILE A 523 -17.65 26.70 32.87
C ILE A 523 -18.76 27.72 33.14
N LEU A 524 -19.08 28.55 32.16
CA LEU A 524 -20.06 29.63 32.32
C LEU A 524 -21.49 29.13 32.50
N LEU A 525 -21.86 27.99 31.89
CA LEU A 525 -23.21 27.46 31.96
C LEU A 525 -23.59 27.01 33.39
N PRO A 526 -22.79 26.22 34.13
CA PRO A 526 -23.07 25.93 35.53
C PRO A 526 -23.02 27.19 36.44
N MET A 527 -22.08 28.10 36.18
CA MET A 527 -22.00 29.35 36.91
C MET A 527 -23.21 30.23 36.67
N GLY A 528 -23.68 30.34 35.42
CA GLY A 528 -24.90 31.03 35.06
C GLY A 528 -26.14 30.45 35.73
N MET A 529 -26.24 29.11 35.78
CA MET A 529 -27.32 28.42 36.48
C MET A 529 -27.31 28.72 38.00
N LEU A 530 -26.14 28.67 38.63
CA LEU A 530 -26.00 29.02 40.05
C LEU A 530 -26.35 30.47 40.31
N LEU A 531 -25.92 31.36 39.45
CA LEU A 531 -26.17 32.81 39.57
C LEU A 531 -27.66 33.15 39.36
N THR A 532 -28.31 32.51 38.40
CA THR A 532 -29.77 32.66 38.21
C THR A 532 -30.56 32.08 39.38
N ALA A 533 -30.15 30.95 39.92
CA ALA A 533 -30.78 30.35 41.11
C ALA A 533 -30.61 31.27 42.34
N LEU A 534 -29.44 31.89 42.48
CA LEU A 534 -29.12 32.84 43.57
C LEU A 534 -29.94 34.13 43.41
N ILE A 535 -30.01 34.68 42.21
CA ILE A 535 -30.87 35.86 41.91
C ILE A 535 -32.33 35.56 42.20
N TRP A 536 -32.82 34.38 41.76
CA TRP A 536 -34.19 33.95 42.03
C TRP A 536 -34.48 33.86 43.53
N ASN A 537 -33.53 33.45 44.34
CA ASN A 537 -33.70 33.34 45.79
C ASN A 537 -33.86 34.73 46.44
N TYR A 538 -33.20 35.75 45.94
CA TYR A 538 -33.24 37.11 46.44
C TYR A 538 -34.37 37.96 45.86
N LEU A 539 -35.14 37.50 44.84
CA LEU A 539 -36.27 38.22 44.26
C LEU A 539 -37.44 38.32 45.28
N PRO A 540 -38.04 39.50 45.43
CA PRO A 540 -39.23 39.65 46.27
C PRO A 540 -40.40 38.84 45.72
N GLU A 541 -41.32 38.42 46.64
CA GLU A 541 -42.44 37.50 46.30
C GLU A 541 -43.34 38.00 45.18
N ARG A 542 -43.49 39.33 45.01
CA ARG A 542 -44.20 39.93 43.89
C ARG A 542 -43.59 39.63 42.51
N GLY A 543 -42.27 39.42 42.46
CA GLY A 543 -41.59 39.02 41.21
C GLY A 543 -41.66 37.51 40.93
N LYS A 544 -41.77 36.71 41.97
CA LYS A 544 -41.90 35.22 41.85
C LYS A 544 -43.29 34.79 41.39
N SER A 545 -44.35 35.59 41.69
CA SER A 545 -45.71 35.28 41.31
C SER A 545 -46.01 35.40 39.80
N TRP A 546 -45.08 35.91 39.03
CA TRP A 546 -45.25 36.09 37.58
C TRP A 546 -45.05 34.77 36.79
N LEU A 547 -44.41 33.75 37.38
CA LEU A 547 -44.19 32.46 36.78
C LEU A 547 -44.98 31.36 37.53
N PRO A 548 -45.69 30.45 36.81
CA PRO A 548 -46.34 29.30 37.41
C PRO A 548 -45.35 28.42 38.19
N GLU A 549 -45.83 27.80 39.30
CA GLU A 549 -44.98 26.89 40.09
C GLU A 549 -44.40 25.77 39.20
N GLY A 550 -43.06 25.59 39.27
CA GLY A 550 -42.30 24.63 38.50
C GLY A 550 -41.71 25.15 37.18
N TRP A 551 -42.08 26.33 36.69
CA TRP A 551 -41.56 26.90 35.44
C TRP A 551 -40.26 27.72 35.63
N HIS A 552 -39.85 27.96 36.87
CA HIS A 552 -38.57 28.60 37.18
C HIS A 552 -37.36 27.84 36.61
N ALA A 553 -37.54 26.52 36.36
CA ALA A 553 -36.49 25.72 35.69
C ALA A 553 -36.23 26.16 34.23
N ILE A 554 -37.17 26.84 33.56
CA ILE A 554 -36.97 27.36 32.18
C ILE A 554 -36.03 28.59 32.19
N LEU A 555 -36.03 29.38 33.28
CA LEU A 555 -35.10 30.47 33.46
C LEU A 555 -33.65 30.01 33.65
N LEU A 556 -33.41 28.72 33.91
CA LEU A 556 -32.10 28.12 33.99
C LEU A 556 -31.55 27.69 32.62
N ILE A 557 -32.40 27.79 31.57
CA ILE A 557 -31.92 27.55 30.20
C ILE A 557 -31.32 28.89 29.73
N PRO A 558 -30.00 29.00 29.58
CA PRO A 558 -29.40 30.23 29.03
C PRO A 558 -29.88 30.43 27.60
N GLY A 559 -30.38 31.60 27.26
CA GLY A 559 -30.82 31.99 25.93
C GLY A 559 -29.66 32.06 24.92
#